data_4cb92ceb4501fa9a9441d5a1632a932f
#
_entry.id   4cb92ceb4501fa9a9441d5a1632a932f
#
_cell.length_a   1.000
_cell.length_b   1.000
_cell.length_c   1.000
_cell.angle_alpha   90.00
_cell.angle_beta   90.00
_cell.angle_gamma   90.00
#
_symmetry.space_group_name_H-M   'P 1'
#
loop_
_entity.id
_entity.type
_entity.pdbx_description
1 polymer ?
#
loop_
_entity_poly.entity_id
_entity_poly.type
_entity_poly.pdbx_seq_one_letter_code
_entity_poly.pdbx_strand_id
1 'polypeptide(L)'
;EYSEHAVPFVDAAVDLSKPSTNTIIYGHNIRTDGQMFNILKGYTSLEYYQQHPVIQFDSVYREGKYKIVSIFYTNTLAEHGEIFPYHEFIDAASEQETQEYIDDVLIRSIINTGVDVLPSDELLTLSTCTYEFHEARFIIVARKVRDGESETVDTSQATMNPSPLYPDIWYQLFGGTKPDEAQLKAALHAGQ
;
A
#
# COMPACT_ATOMS: atom_id res chain seq x y z
N GLU A 1 4.76 -31.46 -0.04
CA GLU A 1 3.61 -31.29 0.88
C GLU A 1 2.72 -30.20 0.34
N TYR A 2 1.47 -30.52 0.05
CA TYR A 2 0.47 -29.54 -0.35
C TYR A 2 0.03 -28.83 0.92
N SER A 3 0.46 -27.59 1.13
CA SER A 3 -0.07 -26.77 2.22
C SER A 3 -1.33 -26.05 1.72
N GLU A 4 -2.47 -26.25 2.37
CA GLU A 4 -3.69 -25.48 2.12
C GLU A 4 -3.48 -23.98 2.44
N HIS A 5 -2.38 -23.69 3.10
CA HIS A 5 -2.02 -22.36 3.62
C HIS A 5 -0.84 -21.80 2.86
N ALA A 6 -0.70 -21.86 1.58
CA ALA A 6 0.40 -21.23 0.81
C ALA A 6 1.31 -20.29 1.69
N VAL A 7 2.42 -19.84 1.21
CA VAL A 7 3.27 -18.85 1.90
C VAL A 7 3.17 -17.50 1.19
N PRO A 8 3.39 -16.35 1.85
CA PRO A 8 3.61 -15.09 1.15
C PRO A 8 4.76 -15.24 0.17
N PHE A 9 4.65 -14.61 -0.99
CA PHE A 9 5.67 -14.70 -2.03
C PHE A 9 5.96 -13.31 -2.60
N VAL A 10 7.20 -13.11 -2.97
CA VAL A 10 7.68 -11.89 -3.63
C VAL A 10 7.33 -11.97 -5.11
N ASP A 11 7.01 -10.83 -5.72
CA ASP A 11 6.78 -10.75 -7.16
C ASP A 11 7.98 -11.28 -7.95
N ALA A 12 7.71 -12.06 -9.00
CA ALA A 12 8.74 -12.73 -9.80
C ALA A 12 9.69 -11.75 -10.54
N ALA A 13 9.27 -10.51 -10.74
CA ALA A 13 10.09 -9.48 -11.36
C ALA A 13 11.06 -8.80 -10.36
N VAL A 14 10.87 -8.99 -9.05
CA VAL A 14 11.75 -8.43 -8.01
C VAL A 14 13.01 -9.28 -7.86
N ASP A 15 14.18 -8.67 -7.98
CA ASP A 15 15.48 -9.28 -7.67
C ASP A 15 15.93 -8.89 -6.25
N LEU A 16 15.70 -9.75 -5.27
CA LEU A 16 16.05 -9.50 -3.87
C LEU A 16 17.55 -9.32 -3.62
N SER A 17 18.43 -9.71 -4.55
CA SER A 17 19.89 -9.55 -4.40
C SER A 17 20.37 -8.10 -4.54
N LYS A 18 19.54 -7.21 -5.05
CA LYS A 18 19.78 -5.77 -5.22
C LYS A 18 18.60 -4.95 -4.70
N PRO A 19 18.77 -3.66 -4.39
CA PRO A 19 17.65 -2.75 -4.15
C PRO A 19 16.77 -2.61 -5.40
N SER A 20 15.46 -2.71 -5.23
CA SER A 20 14.44 -2.32 -6.22
C SER A 20 13.75 -1.05 -5.72
N THR A 21 13.14 -0.27 -6.61
CA THR A 21 12.34 0.90 -6.19
C THR A 21 11.18 0.44 -5.32
N ASN A 22 10.55 -0.70 -5.66
CA ASN A 22 9.43 -1.25 -4.90
C ASN A 22 9.51 -2.78 -4.86
N THR A 23 9.55 -3.35 -3.67
CA THR A 23 9.43 -4.79 -3.46
C THR A 23 7.98 -5.15 -3.20
N ILE A 24 7.38 -6.02 -4.02
CA ILE A 24 5.98 -6.41 -3.87
C ILE A 24 5.88 -7.82 -3.30
N ILE A 25 5.07 -7.97 -2.25
CA ILE A 25 4.80 -9.24 -1.58
C ILE A 25 3.30 -9.52 -1.62
N TYR A 26 2.96 -10.69 -2.12
CA TYR A 26 1.59 -11.21 -2.15
C TYR A 26 1.36 -12.22 -1.04
N GLY A 27 0.18 -12.18 -0.46
CA GLY A 27 -0.25 -13.18 0.52
C GLY A 27 -1.75 -13.40 0.48
N HIS A 28 -2.16 -14.64 0.76
CA HIS A 28 -3.57 -14.99 0.83
C HIS A 28 -4.27 -14.34 2.02
N ASN A 29 -5.54 -13.98 1.83
CA ASN A 29 -6.44 -13.60 2.89
C ASN A 29 -7.27 -14.81 3.30
N ILE A 30 -6.78 -15.60 4.26
CA ILE A 30 -7.44 -16.82 4.70
C ILE A 30 -8.47 -16.48 5.78
N ARG A 31 -9.76 -16.51 5.41
CA ARG A 31 -10.86 -16.12 6.29
C ARG A 31 -11.21 -17.18 7.35
N THR A 32 -10.92 -18.44 7.08
CA THR A 32 -11.35 -19.56 7.93
C THR A 32 -10.63 -19.60 9.28
N ASP A 33 -9.39 -19.17 9.33
CA ASP A 33 -8.54 -19.20 10.53
C ASP A 33 -7.80 -17.89 10.81
N GLY A 34 -8.02 -16.86 9.98
CA GLY A 34 -7.40 -15.54 10.14
C GLY A 34 -5.90 -15.51 9.85
N GLN A 35 -5.37 -16.51 9.16
CA GLN A 35 -3.94 -16.60 8.88
C GLN A 35 -3.49 -15.79 7.66
N MET A 36 -2.18 -15.78 7.44
CA MET A 36 -1.51 -15.11 6.34
C MET A 36 -1.75 -13.59 6.36
N PHE A 37 -2.09 -12.99 5.23
CA PHE A 37 -2.36 -11.57 5.11
C PHE A 37 -3.79 -11.16 5.53
N ASN A 38 -4.56 -12.07 6.15
CA ASN A 38 -5.83 -11.69 6.77
C ASN A 38 -5.65 -10.59 7.84
N ILE A 39 -4.55 -10.63 8.57
CA ILE A 39 -4.20 -9.63 9.60
C ILE A 39 -4.10 -8.20 9.03
N LEU A 40 -3.79 -8.04 7.74
CA LEU A 40 -3.71 -6.72 7.10
C LEU A 40 -5.04 -5.98 7.12
N LYS A 41 -6.18 -6.69 7.26
CA LYS A 41 -7.49 -6.06 7.45
C LYS A 41 -7.59 -5.19 8.70
N GLY A 42 -6.74 -5.42 9.70
CA GLY A 42 -6.63 -4.55 10.85
C GLY A 42 -6.35 -3.10 10.48
N TYR A 43 -5.63 -2.86 9.40
CA TYR A 43 -5.29 -1.52 8.92
C TYR A 43 -6.47 -0.73 8.32
N THR A 44 -7.66 -1.28 8.31
CA THR A 44 -8.89 -0.49 8.10
C THR A 44 -9.24 0.38 9.32
N SER A 45 -8.61 0.14 10.46
CA SER A 45 -8.73 0.89 11.71
C SER A 45 -7.53 1.82 11.91
N LEU A 46 -7.81 3.09 12.21
CA LEU A 46 -6.76 4.05 12.59
C LEU A 46 -6.01 3.60 13.85
N GLU A 47 -6.73 3.07 14.85
CA GLU A 47 -6.11 2.56 16.08
C GLU A 47 -5.13 1.42 15.80
N TYR A 48 -5.49 0.49 14.92
CA TYR A 48 -4.59 -0.60 14.53
C TYR A 48 -3.34 -0.08 13.83
N TYR A 49 -3.49 0.87 12.90
CA TYR A 49 -2.35 1.54 12.26
C TYR A 49 -1.45 2.21 13.30
N GLN A 50 -2.02 2.95 14.25
CA GLN A 50 -1.26 3.64 15.30
C GLN A 50 -0.43 2.70 16.19
N GLN A 51 -0.91 1.47 16.39
CA GLN A 51 -0.20 0.43 17.14
C GLN A 51 0.83 -0.32 16.28
N HIS A 52 0.68 -0.35 14.96
CA HIS A 52 1.49 -1.12 14.03
C HIS A 52 1.95 -0.30 12.80
N PRO A 53 2.60 0.87 12.97
CA PRO A 53 2.90 1.77 11.83
C PRO A 53 4.14 1.35 11.03
N VAL A 54 4.85 0.30 11.44
CA VAL A 54 6.10 -0.17 10.85
C VAL A 54 6.01 -1.64 10.51
N ILE A 55 6.47 -2.00 9.32
CA ILE A 55 6.60 -3.37 8.85
C ILE A 55 8.07 -3.75 8.90
N GLN A 56 8.41 -4.93 9.45
CA GLN A 56 9.73 -5.52 9.29
C GLN A 56 9.70 -6.54 8.16
N PHE A 57 10.60 -6.37 7.21
CA PHE A 57 10.82 -7.33 6.13
C PHE A 57 12.31 -7.57 5.95
N ASP A 58 12.72 -8.78 6.24
CA ASP A 58 14.10 -9.23 6.15
C ASP A 58 14.23 -10.26 5.02
N SER A 59 15.28 -10.15 4.24
CA SER A 59 15.67 -11.15 3.25
C SER A 59 17.00 -11.79 3.64
N VAL A 60 17.43 -12.80 2.90
CA VAL A 60 18.75 -13.41 3.10
C VAL A 60 19.90 -12.44 2.75
N TYR A 61 19.61 -11.33 2.10
CA TYR A 61 20.62 -10.35 1.66
C TYR A 61 20.62 -9.10 2.55
N ARG A 62 19.51 -8.73 3.19
CA ARG A 62 19.38 -7.50 3.95
C ARG A 62 18.16 -7.49 4.87
N GLU A 63 18.29 -6.80 5.96
CA GLU A 63 17.21 -6.48 6.89
C GLU A 63 16.59 -5.14 6.50
N GLY A 64 15.31 -4.94 6.82
CA GLY A 64 14.62 -3.69 6.56
C GLY A 64 13.42 -3.45 7.44
N LYS A 65 13.29 -2.21 7.93
CA LYS A 65 12.07 -1.68 8.55
C LYS A 65 11.47 -0.65 7.62
N TYR A 66 10.15 -0.71 7.48
CA TYR A 66 9.41 0.11 6.51
C TYR A 66 8.27 0.82 7.23
N LYS A 67 8.20 2.14 7.11
CA LYS A 67 7.12 2.97 7.64
C LYS A 67 5.97 3.00 6.66
N ILE A 68 4.76 2.68 7.09
CA ILE A 68 3.57 2.65 6.25
C ILE A 68 3.23 4.08 5.82
N VAL A 69 3.09 4.29 4.51
CA VAL A 69 2.75 5.58 3.89
C VAL A 69 1.34 5.59 3.33
N SER A 70 0.83 4.45 2.85
CA SER A 70 -0.48 4.36 2.22
C SER A 70 -1.14 3.00 2.45
N ILE A 71 -2.46 3.00 2.59
CA ILE A 71 -3.31 1.82 2.79
C ILE A 71 -4.57 2.03 1.95
N PHE A 72 -4.87 1.15 1.00
CA PHE A 72 -6.00 1.38 0.09
C PHE A 72 -6.61 0.10 -0.51
N TYR A 73 -7.79 0.28 -1.10
CA TYR A 73 -8.47 -0.73 -1.90
C TYR A 73 -8.27 -0.45 -3.39
N THR A 74 -8.12 -1.51 -4.19
CA THR A 74 -8.11 -1.40 -5.65
C THR A 74 -8.82 -2.58 -6.30
N ASN A 75 -9.15 -2.43 -7.59
CA ASN A 75 -9.76 -3.45 -8.43
C ASN A 75 -8.73 -4.11 -9.36
N THR A 76 -9.07 -5.29 -9.86
CA THR A 76 -8.30 -6.00 -10.88
C THR A 76 -9.10 -6.23 -12.16
N LEU A 77 -10.39 -5.86 -12.17
CA LEU A 77 -11.28 -6.02 -13.31
C LEU A 77 -11.65 -4.66 -13.90
N ALA A 78 -11.50 -4.50 -15.22
CA ALA A 78 -11.82 -3.25 -15.92
C ALA A 78 -13.30 -2.86 -15.82
N GLU A 79 -14.21 -3.81 -15.60
CA GLU A 79 -15.64 -3.55 -15.35
C GLU A 79 -15.90 -2.82 -14.03
N HIS A 80 -14.94 -2.81 -13.12
CA HIS A 80 -14.98 -2.14 -11.83
C HIS A 80 -14.42 -0.71 -11.86
N GLY A 81 -14.04 -0.22 -13.03
CA GLY A 81 -13.40 1.06 -13.26
C GLY A 81 -11.96 0.92 -13.71
N GLU A 82 -11.27 2.05 -13.80
CA GLU A 82 -9.86 2.09 -14.13
C GLU A 82 -9.04 1.25 -13.14
N ILE A 83 -8.14 0.42 -13.68
CA ILE A 83 -7.25 -0.42 -12.89
C ILE A 83 -5.98 0.38 -12.57
N PHE A 84 -5.68 0.57 -11.29
CA PHE A 84 -4.39 1.09 -10.85
C PHE A 84 -3.34 -0.04 -10.90
N PRO A 85 -2.35 0.01 -11.82
CA PRO A 85 -1.42 -1.09 -12.07
C PRO A 85 -0.26 -1.10 -11.06
N TYR A 86 -0.55 -1.03 -9.75
CA TYR A 86 0.46 -0.98 -8.67
C TYR A 86 1.50 -2.11 -8.76
N HIS A 87 1.11 -3.25 -9.33
CA HIS A 87 1.94 -4.44 -9.43
C HIS A 87 2.97 -4.38 -10.57
N GLU A 88 2.87 -3.41 -11.47
CA GLU A 88 3.84 -3.18 -12.54
C GLU A 88 4.99 -2.26 -12.08
N PHE A 89 4.79 -1.53 -10.98
CA PHE A 89 5.78 -0.59 -10.45
C PHE A 89 6.80 -1.32 -9.55
N ILE A 90 7.93 -1.75 -10.10
CA ILE A 90 9.01 -2.46 -9.39
C ILE A 90 10.31 -1.68 -9.43
N ASP A 91 10.85 -1.42 -10.62
CA ASP A 91 12.04 -0.62 -10.84
C ASP A 91 11.69 0.60 -11.70
N ALA A 92 11.65 1.78 -11.09
CA ALA A 92 11.32 3.02 -11.78
C ALA A 92 12.44 3.45 -12.74
N ALA A 93 12.07 3.98 -13.89
CA ALA A 93 13.02 4.54 -14.85
C ALA A 93 13.51 5.94 -14.46
N SER A 94 12.79 6.65 -13.57
CA SER A 94 13.12 8.00 -13.13
C SER A 94 12.47 8.34 -11.78
N GLU A 95 13.02 9.36 -11.10
CA GLU A 95 12.39 9.92 -9.89
C GLU A 95 11.00 10.52 -10.18
N GLN A 96 10.76 11.03 -11.38
CA GLN A 96 9.45 11.53 -11.77
C GLN A 96 8.41 10.39 -11.79
N GLU A 97 8.73 9.24 -12.36
CA GLU A 97 7.85 8.07 -12.36
C GLU A 97 7.56 7.60 -10.93
N THR A 98 8.58 7.61 -10.05
CA THR A 98 8.39 7.30 -8.64
C THR A 98 7.48 8.31 -7.95
N GLN A 99 7.63 9.61 -8.22
CA GLN A 99 6.77 10.64 -7.65
C GLN A 99 5.30 10.47 -8.12
N GLU A 100 5.08 10.18 -9.40
CA GLU A 100 3.74 9.92 -9.93
C GLU A 100 3.10 8.71 -9.22
N TYR A 101 3.84 7.62 -9.02
CA TYR A 101 3.38 6.46 -8.27
C TYR A 101 3.08 6.80 -6.80
N ILE A 102 3.94 7.57 -6.14
CA ILE A 102 3.73 8.03 -4.76
C ILE A 102 2.43 8.83 -4.66
N ASP A 103 2.22 9.79 -5.56
CA ASP A 103 0.99 10.60 -5.59
C ASP A 103 -0.24 9.70 -5.75
N ASP A 104 -0.16 8.71 -6.65
CA ASP A 104 -1.23 7.77 -6.91
C ASP A 104 -1.59 6.91 -5.70
N VAL A 105 -0.62 6.43 -4.94
CA VAL A 105 -0.91 5.63 -3.73
C VAL A 105 -1.40 6.51 -2.57
N LEU A 106 -0.91 7.75 -2.46
CA LEU A 106 -1.30 8.66 -1.38
C LEU A 106 -2.76 9.13 -1.51
N ILE A 107 -3.22 9.48 -2.72
CA ILE A 107 -4.62 9.91 -2.91
C ILE A 107 -5.61 8.78 -2.68
N ARG A 108 -5.18 7.51 -2.79
CA ARG A 108 -5.99 6.32 -2.54
C ARG A 108 -6.02 5.90 -1.08
N SER A 109 -5.10 6.41 -0.27
CA SER A 109 -4.96 5.98 1.12
C SER A 109 -6.19 6.30 1.96
N ILE A 110 -6.70 5.29 2.68
CA ILE A 110 -7.81 5.45 3.64
C ILE A 110 -7.36 6.07 4.97
N ILE A 111 -6.04 6.13 5.21
CA ILE A 111 -5.45 6.76 6.39
C ILE A 111 -4.40 7.76 5.92
N ASN A 112 -4.51 9.01 6.37
CA ASN A 112 -3.45 10.01 6.27
C ASN A 112 -2.43 9.69 7.36
N THR A 113 -1.34 9.04 6.99
CA THR A 113 -0.35 8.52 7.95
C THR A 113 0.55 9.62 8.53
N GLY A 114 0.75 10.70 7.79
CA GLY A 114 1.71 11.75 8.12
C GLY A 114 3.18 11.36 7.90
N VAL A 115 3.44 10.13 7.44
CA VAL A 115 4.79 9.70 7.07
C VAL A 115 5.17 10.31 5.74
N ASP A 116 6.29 11.03 5.71
CA ASP A 116 6.85 11.58 4.47
C ASP A 116 7.40 10.46 3.57
N VAL A 117 7.35 10.65 2.28
CA VAL A 117 7.89 9.73 1.29
C VAL A 117 8.50 10.51 0.13
N LEU A 118 9.67 10.08 -0.33
CA LEU A 118 10.44 10.74 -1.39
C LEU A 118 10.62 9.80 -2.59
N PRO A 119 10.80 10.31 -3.80
CA PRO A 119 11.09 9.50 -4.99
C PRO A 119 12.34 8.62 -4.87
N SER A 120 13.27 8.99 -3.99
CA SER A 120 14.50 8.24 -3.73
C SER A 120 14.33 7.12 -2.71
N ASP A 121 13.17 7.00 -2.07
CA ASP A 121 12.93 5.96 -1.06
C ASP A 121 12.72 4.58 -1.70
N GLU A 122 13.22 3.55 -1.03
CA GLU A 122 12.91 2.16 -1.33
C GLU A 122 11.54 1.80 -0.74
N LEU A 123 10.63 1.28 -1.57
CA LEU A 123 9.27 0.95 -1.19
C LEU A 123 9.08 -0.55 -0.97
N LEU A 124 8.11 -0.88 -0.12
CA LEU A 124 7.58 -2.22 0.10
C LEU A 124 6.07 -2.17 -0.06
N THR A 125 5.52 -3.02 -0.92
CA THR A 125 4.08 -3.16 -1.13
C THR A 125 3.61 -4.54 -0.67
N LEU A 126 2.64 -4.58 0.23
CA LEU A 126 1.93 -5.81 0.61
C LEU A 126 0.58 -5.83 -0.10
N SER A 127 0.28 -6.93 -0.76
CA SER A 127 -0.96 -7.12 -1.52
C SER A 127 -1.70 -8.37 -1.10
N THR A 128 -3.00 -8.24 -0.83
CA THR A 128 -3.87 -9.37 -0.53
C THR A 128 -5.23 -9.22 -1.19
N CYS A 129 -5.93 -10.34 -1.38
CA CYS A 129 -7.33 -10.33 -1.78
C CYS A 129 -8.20 -9.78 -0.64
N THR A 130 -9.25 -9.06 -1.01
CA THR A 130 -10.28 -8.64 -0.07
C THR A 130 -11.67 -8.90 -0.67
N TYR A 131 -12.73 -8.77 0.11
CA TYR A 131 -14.05 -9.28 -0.27
C TYR A 131 -15.13 -8.20 -0.26
N GLU A 132 -14.75 -6.94 -0.22
CA GLU A 132 -15.66 -5.79 -0.28
C GLU A 132 -16.41 -5.75 -1.60
N PHE A 133 -15.75 -6.19 -2.68
CA PHE A 133 -16.34 -6.46 -3.99
C PHE A 133 -15.57 -7.59 -4.68
N HIS A 134 -16.09 -8.09 -5.81
CA HIS A 134 -15.45 -9.18 -6.56
C HIS A 134 -14.07 -8.77 -7.07
N GLU A 135 -13.07 -9.63 -6.88
CA GLU A 135 -11.67 -9.40 -7.29
C GLU A 135 -11.04 -8.10 -6.73
N ALA A 136 -11.49 -7.66 -5.57
CA ALA A 136 -10.87 -6.56 -4.84
C ALA A 136 -9.49 -6.94 -4.29
N ARG A 137 -8.62 -5.96 -4.16
CA ARG A 137 -7.32 -6.07 -3.48
C ARG A 137 -7.22 -5.02 -2.38
N PHE A 138 -6.54 -5.39 -1.31
CA PHE A 138 -6.16 -4.51 -0.22
C PHE A 138 -4.64 -4.37 -0.20
N ILE A 139 -4.17 -3.14 -0.30
CA ILE A 139 -2.77 -2.80 -0.53
C ILE A 139 -2.26 -1.95 0.63
N ILE A 140 -1.06 -2.26 1.07
CA ILE A 140 -0.30 -1.44 2.01
C ILE A 140 1.03 -1.10 1.35
N VAL A 141 1.34 0.19 1.24
CA VAL A 141 2.63 0.69 0.76
C VAL A 141 3.38 1.30 1.92
N ALA A 142 4.64 0.92 2.05
CA ALA A 142 5.53 1.43 3.08
C ALA A 142 6.87 1.83 2.44
N ARG A 143 7.57 2.81 3.04
CA ARG A 143 8.91 3.19 2.65
C ARG A 143 9.94 2.72 3.67
N LYS A 144 11.12 2.36 3.21
CA LYS A 144 12.21 1.95 4.08
C LYS A 144 12.63 3.08 5.02
N VAL A 145 12.95 2.72 6.24
CA VAL A 145 13.59 3.64 7.20
C VAL A 145 14.95 4.07 6.62
N ARG A 146 15.16 5.37 6.52
CA ARG A 146 16.39 5.95 5.96
C ARG A 146 17.54 5.83 6.94
N ASP A 147 18.77 5.87 6.48
CA ASP A 147 19.96 5.85 7.32
C ASP A 147 19.95 7.01 8.32
N GLY A 148 20.10 6.68 9.61
CA GLY A 148 20.09 7.65 10.70
C GLY A 148 18.72 8.16 11.11
N GLU A 149 17.65 7.70 10.45
CA GLU A 149 16.27 8.01 10.85
C GLU A 149 15.82 7.11 12.02
N SER A 150 14.95 7.65 12.89
CA SER A 150 14.27 6.84 13.90
C SER A 150 13.41 5.76 13.27
N GLU A 151 13.46 4.54 13.78
CA GLU A 151 12.61 3.43 13.35
C GLU A 151 11.14 3.59 13.80
N THR A 152 10.87 4.50 14.73
CA THR A 152 9.51 4.76 15.23
C THR A 152 8.78 5.77 14.35
N VAL A 153 7.45 5.75 14.42
CA VAL A 153 6.56 6.71 13.75
C VAL A 153 5.77 7.44 14.84
N ASP A 154 5.76 8.77 14.79
CA ASP A 154 4.79 9.55 15.56
C ASP A 154 3.44 9.48 14.84
N THR A 155 2.53 8.67 15.37
CA THR A 155 1.19 8.47 14.82
C THR A 155 0.15 9.42 15.39
N SER A 156 0.53 10.39 16.24
CA SER A 156 -0.40 11.31 16.91
C SER A 156 -1.19 12.19 15.95
N GLN A 157 -0.63 12.46 14.78
CA GLN A 157 -1.26 13.27 13.72
C GLN A 157 -1.95 12.44 12.64
N ALA A 158 -1.89 11.12 12.73
CA ALA A 158 -2.56 10.25 11.76
C ALA A 158 -4.08 10.38 11.89
N THR A 159 -4.77 10.42 10.77
CA THR A 159 -6.24 10.54 10.71
C THR A 159 -6.83 9.64 9.63
N MET A 160 -8.09 9.28 9.77
CA MET A 160 -8.81 8.69 8.64
C MET A 160 -8.90 9.72 7.51
N ASN A 161 -8.60 9.29 6.29
CA ASN A 161 -8.80 10.15 5.12
C ASN A 161 -10.30 10.29 4.84
N PRO A 162 -10.86 11.51 4.82
CA PRO A 162 -12.29 11.69 4.58
C PRO A 162 -12.69 11.48 3.11
N SER A 163 -11.74 11.47 2.18
CA SER A 163 -12.02 11.44 0.74
C SER A 163 -10.97 10.65 -0.05
N PRO A 164 -10.74 9.35 0.27
CA PRO A 164 -9.82 8.53 -0.50
C PRO A 164 -10.37 8.23 -1.89
N LEU A 165 -9.50 8.11 -2.88
CA LEU A 165 -9.89 7.70 -4.22
C LEU A 165 -10.07 6.17 -4.26
N TYR A 166 -11.32 5.72 -4.30
CA TYR A 166 -11.67 4.32 -4.48
C TYR A 166 -11.89 3.96 -5.96
N PRO A 167 -11.89 2.66 -6.32
CA PRO A 167 -12.38 2.19 -7.62
C PRO A 167 -13.85 2.57 -7.87
N ASP A 168 -14.27 2.69 -9.13
CA ASP A 168 -15.65 3.11 -9.48
C ASP A 168 -16.71 2.21 -8.88
N ILE A 169 -16.47 0.90 -8.82
CA ILE A 169 -17.37 -0.07 -8.20
C ILE A 169 -17.67 0.24 -6.73
N TRP A 170 -16.73 0.85 -6.00
CA TRP A 170 -16.95 1.24 -4.61
C TRP A 170 -18.10 2.22 -4.47
N TYR A 171 -18.11 3.26 -5.32
CA TYR A 171 -19.16 4.27 -5.31
C TYR A 171 -20.52 3.71 -5.76
N GLN A 172 -20.52 2.71 -6.63
CA GLN A 172 -21.74 2.02 -7.06
C GLN A 172 -22.34 1.19 -5.92
N LEU A 173 -21.52 0.53 -5.11
CA LEU A 173 -21.98 -0.37 -4.04
C LEU A 173 -22.27 0.36 -2.73
N PHE A 174 -21.43 1.33 -2.37
CA PHE A 174 -21.47 1.96 -1.05
C PHE A 174 -21.91 3.43 -1.10
N GLY A 175 -22.11 3.97 -2.29
CA GLY A 175 -22.49 5.37 -2.47
C GLY A 175 -21.32 6.33 -2.31
N GLY A 176 -21.63 7.62 -2.23
CA GLY A 176 -20.63 8.70 -2.20
C GLY A 176 -20.35 9.28 -3.59
N THR A 177 -19.53 10.32 -3.63
CA THR A 177 -19.11 10.97 -4.86
C THR A 177 -17.62 10.71 -5.07
N LYS A 178 -17.26 10.20 -6.25
CA LYS A 178 -15.85 10.02 -6.62
C LYS A 178 -15.16 11.39 -6.66
N PRO A 179 -14.08 11.59 -5.87
CA PRO A 179 -13.33 12.85 -5.92
C PRO A 179 -12.60 12.99 -7.25
N ASP A 180 -12.29 14.22 -7.62
CA ASP A 180 -11.47 14.53 -8.78
C ASP A 180 -10.00 14.21 -8.47
N GLU A 181 -9.42 13.30 -9.25
CA GLU A 181 -8.05 12.83 -9.05
C GLU A 181 -7.01 13.94 -9.18
N ALA A 182 -7.18 14.83 -10.17
CA ALA A 182 -6.24 15.94 -10.39
C ALA A 182 -6.27 16.93 -9.22
N GLN A 183 -7.46 17.17 -8.64
CA GLN A 183 -7.61 18.00 -7.45
C GLN A 183 -6.97 17.37 -6.22
N LEU A 184 -7.11 16.04 -6.05
CA LEU A 184 -6.46 15.33 -4.95
C LEU A 184 -4.93 15.41 -5.06
N LYS A 185 -4.36 15.16 -6.25
CA LYS A 185 -2.91 15.27 -6.50
C LYS A 185 -2.42 16.71 -6.29
N ALA A 186 -3.16 17.70 -6.77
CA ALA A 186 -2.82 19.10 -6.53
C ALA A 186 -2.81 19.46 -5.04
N ALA A 187 -3.72 18.90 -4.25
CA ALA A 187 -3.77 19.12 -2.80
C ALA A 187 -2.57 18.52 -2.05
N LEU A 188 -2.01 17.40 -2.51
CA LEU A 188 -0.78 16.83 -1.92
C LEU A 188 0.40 17.80 -2.00
N HIS A 189 0.49 18.60 -3.07
CA HIS A 189 1.61 19.52 -3.31
C HIS A 189 1.33 20.95 -2.81
N ALA A 190 0.10 21.28 -2.42
CA ALA A 190 -0.26 22.62 -1.97
C ALA A 190 0.25 22.98 -0.56
N GLY A 191 0.74 22.01 0.21
CA GLY A 191 1.24 22.17 1.58
C GLY A 191 2.76 22.09 1.72
N GLN A 192 3.48 21.97 0.59
CA GLN A 192 4.95 21.88 0.57
C GLN A 192 5.61 23.23 0.40
#